data_b104a882a843ea6a5d3c719a34645df7
#
_entry.id   b104a882a843ea6a5d3c719a34645df7
#
_cell.length_a   1.000
_cell.length_b   1.000
_cell.length_c   1.000
_cell.angle_alpha   90.00
_cell.angle_beta   90.00
_cell.angle_gamma   90.00
#
_symmetry.space_group_name_H-M   'P 1'
#
loop_
_entity.id
_entity.type
_entity.pdbx_description
1 polymer ?
#
loop_
_entity_poly.entity_id
_entity_poly.type
_entity_poly.pdbx_seq_one_letter_code
_entity_poly.pdbx_strand_id
1 'polypeptide(L)'
;MTKSHALENKYDAEDDVKKIQEHEKQKEEFKTSLEKLPTPTGWRLLVMPFKVKEETKGGIIIAQETLDRARVATQVGYVLKMGDLCYKDDEKYPTGPWCKEKDWVIFARYAGSRMEIDGGEIRMLNDDEILGTIDDPKDLIHAM
;
A
#
# COMPACT_ATOMS: atom_id res chain seq x y z
N MET A 1 23.24 -37.14 -28.05
CA MET A 1 22.75 -37.02 -26.68
C MET A 1 23.23 -35.75 -26.00
N THR A 2 24.49 -35.39 -26.10
CA THR A 2 24.99 -34.13 -25.55
C THR A 2 24.42 -32.88 -26.21
N LYS A 3 24.00 -32.96 -27.48
CA LYS A 3 23.42 -31.82 -28.21
C LYS A 3 22.02 -31.43 -27.75
N SER A 4 21.18 -32.40 -27.34
CA SER A 4 19.82 -32.08 -26.85
C SER A 4 19.87 -31.47 -25.48
N HIS A 5 20.77 -31.92 -24.61
CA HIS A 5 20.99 -31.33 -23.29
C HIS A 5 21.50 -29.89 -23.37
N ALA A 6 22.41 -29.61 -24.29
CA ALA A 6 22.92 -28.27 -24.49
C ALA A 6 21.84 -27.32 -25.01
N LEU A 7 20.96 -27.79 -25.87
CA LEU A 7 19.82 -27.01 -26.39
C LEU A 7 18.79 -26.73 -25.30
N GLU A 8 18.45 -27.71 -24.50
CA GLU A 8 17.53 -27.53 -23.37
C GLU A 8 18.06 -26.51 -22.39
N ASN A 9 19.32 -26.59 -22.00
CA ASN A 9 19.94 -25.63 -21.10
C ASN A 9 19.96 -24.23 -21.68
N LYS A 10 20.15 -24.09 -22.98
CA LYS A 10 20.14 -22.80 -23.67
C LYS A 10 18.72 -22.16 -23.65
N TYR A 11 17.68 -22.95 -23.90
CA TYR A 11 16.30 -22.48 -23.83
C TYR A 11 15.93 -22.06 -22.40
N ASP A 12 16.29 -22.84 -21.41
CA ASP A 12 16.03 -22.52 -20.00
C ASP A 12 16.72 -21.21 -19.59
N ALA A 13 17.95 -21.01 -20.03
CA ALA A 13 18.71 -19.79 -19.76
C ALA A 13 18.07 -18.55 -20.42
N GLU A 14 17.58 -18.69 -21.65
CA GLU A 14 16.87 -17.60 -22.33
C GLU A 14 15.57 -17.24 -21.62
N ASP A 15 14.79 -18.22 -21.17
CA ASP A 15 13.56 -18.00 -20.42
C ASP A 15 13.85 -17.33 -19.07
N ASP A 16 14.89 -17.75 -18.37
CA ASP A 16 15.31 -17.16 -17.11
C ASP A 16 15.74 -15.70 -17.28
N VAL A 17 16.48 -15.40 -18.35
CA VAL A 17 16.88 -14.02 -18.68
C VAL A 17 15.67 -13.16 -18.97
N LYS A 18 14.67 -13.65 -19.71
CA LYS A 18 13.43 -12.93 -19.96
C LYS A 18 12.65 -12.63 -18.68
N LYS A 19 12.55 -13.61 -17.79
CA LYS A 19 11.88 -13.44 -16.49
C LYS A 19 12.58 -12.39 -15.62
N ILE A 20 13.91 -12.41 -15.60
CA ILE A 20 14.70 -11.42 -14.88
C ILE A 20 14.48 -10.02 -15.45
N GLN A 21 14.49 -9.88 -16.78
CA GLN A 21 14.26 -8.60 -17.46
C GLN A 21 12.86 -8.06 -17.17
N GLU A 22 11.84 -8.90 -17.21
CA GLU A 22 10.47 -8.51 -16.87
C GLU A 22 10.35 -8.04 -15.42
N HIS A 23 11.00 -8.76 -14.50
CA HIS A 23 11.01 -8.41 -13.08
C HIS A 23 11.71 -7.07 -12.83
N GLU A 24 12.85 -6.84 -13.47
CA GLU A 24 13.57 -5.56 -13.39
C GLU A 24 12.74 -4.41 -13.95
N LYS A 25 12.06 -4.63 -15.07
CA LYS A 25 11.17 -3.65 -15.68
C LYS A 25 10.02 -3.28 -14.74
N GLN A 26 9.41 -4.28 -14.09
CA GLN A 26 8.36 -4.04 -13.10
C GLN A 26 8.87 -3.25 -11.90
N LYS A 27 10.08 -3.53 -11.43
CA LYS A 27 10.71 -2.78 -10.35
C LYS A 27 10.97 -1.31 -10.74
N GLU A 28 11.43 -1.07 -11.96
CA GLU A 28 11.66 0.28 -12.47
C GLU A 28 10.35 1.05 -12.62
N GLU A 29 9.30 0.42 -13.11
CA GLU A 29 7.97 1.02 -13.21
C GLU A 29 7.42 1.37 -11.83
N PHE A 30 7.61 0.51 -10.84
CA PHE A 30 7.21 0.75 -9.46
C PHE A 30 7.99 1.93 -8.86
N LYS A 31 9.30 1.99 -9.04
CA LYS A 31 10.13 3.12 -8.61
C LYS A 31 9.69 4.43 -9.25
N THR A 32 9.41 4.41 -10.55
CA THR A 32 8.94 5.58 -11.28
C THR A 32 7.60 6.05 -10.74
N SER A 33 6.69 5.15 -10.43
CA SER A 33 5.41 5.47 -9.82
C SER A 33 5.58 6.10 -8.44
N LEU A 34 6.46 5.54 -7.61
CA LEU A 34 6.77 6.10 -6.28
C LEU A 34 7.41 7.48 -6.37
N GLU A 35 8.28 7.71 -7.35
CA GLU A 35 8.92 9.01 -7.57
C GLU A 35 7.93 10.10 -7.96
N LYS A 36 6.85 9.73 -8.64
CA LYS A 36 5.78 10.65 -9.02
C LYS A 36 4.84 11.01 -7.88
N LEU A 37 4.87 10.27 -6.79
CA LEU A 37 4.03 10.55 -5.64
C LEU A 37 4.48 11.82 -4.92
N PRO A 38 3.54 12.58 -4.35
CA PRO A 38 3.91 13.69 -3.49
C PRO A 38 4.79 13.22 -2.33
N THR A 39 5.74 14.06 -1.94
CA THR A 39 6.58 13.80 -0.77
C THR A 39 6.03 14.59 0.41
N PRO A 40 5.61 13.91 1.49
CA PRO A 40 5.11 14.62 2.66
C PRO A 40 6.21 15.43 3.34
N THR A 41 5.83 16.54 3.93
CA THR A 41 6.74 17.44 4.65
C THR A 41 6.46 17.39 6.14
N GLY A 42 7.51 17.63 6.94
CA GLY A 42 7.38 17.75 8.40
C GLY A 42 6.84 16.47 9.04
N TRP A 43 5.75 16.61 9.78
CA TRP A 43 5.13 15.53 10.54
C TRP A 43 4.11 14.71 9.75
N ARG A 44 4.00 14.91 8.45
CA ARG A 44 2.98 14.27 7.64
C ARG A 44 3.49 12.98 7.02
N LEU A 45 2.56 12.08 6.73
CA LEU A 45 2.85 10.85 6.00
C LEU A 45 1.82 10.64 4.91
N LEU A 46 2.22 9.91 3.89
CA LEU A 46 1.39 9.62 2.72
C LEU A 46 0.91 8.18 2.78
N VAL A 47 -0.40 8.00 2.70
CA VAL A 47 -1.05 6.71 2.85
C VAL A 47 -1.94 6.44 1.63
N MET A 48 -1.93 5.21 1.16
CA MET A 48 -2.85 4.73 0.13
C MET A 48 -3.95 3.91 0.79
N PRO A 49 -5.21 4.41 0.83
CA PRO A 49 -6.30 3.67 1.45
C PRO A 49 -6.54 2.32 0.77
N PHE A 50 -6.78 1.30 1.58
CA PHE A 50 -7.19 -0.01 1.10
C PHE A 50 -8.67 0.05 0.71
N LYS A 51 -8.97 -0.30 -0.54
CA LYS A 51 -10.34 -0.30 -1.04
C LYS A 51 -10.92 -1.69 -1.01
N VAL A 52 -12.11 -1.82 -0.41
CA VAL A 52 -12.90 -3.04 -0.49
C VAL A 52 -13.51 -3.11 -1.89
N LYS A 53 -13.43 -4.27 -2.53
CA LYS A 53 -14.12 -4.48 -3.79
C LYS A 53 -15.62 -4.42 -3.57
N GLU A 54 -16.30 -3.59 -4.35
CA GLU A 54 -17.75 -3.44 -4.27
C GLU A 54 -18.52 -4.56 -4.98
N GLU A 55 -17.82 -5.45 -5.68
CA GLU A 55 -18.43 -6.55 -6.43
C GLU A 55 -18.07 -7.89 -5.84
N THR A 56 -19.06 -8.79 -5.76
CA THR A 56 -18.83 -10.19 -5.45
C THR A 56 -18.33 -10.95 -6.68
N LYS A 57 -17.87 -12.18 -6.49
CA LYS A 57 -17.54 -13.09 -7.61
C LYS A 57 -18.77 -13.27 -8.49
N GLY A 58 -18.78 -12.69 -9.68
CA GLY A 58 -19.90 -12.75 -10.60
C GLY A 58 -20.56 -11.41 -10.91
N GLY A 59 -20.00 -10.30 -10.43
CA GLY A 59 -20.47 -8.97 -10.76
C GLY A 59 -21.78 -8.55 -10.10
N ILE A 60 -22.20 -9.24 -9.04
CA ILE A 60 -23.41 -8.92 -8.31
C ILE A 60 -23.13 -7.75 -7.36
N ILE A 61 -24.01 -6.76 -7.38
CA ILE A 61 -23.92 -5.61 -6.47
C ILE A 61 -24.02 -6.07 -5.03
N ILE A 62 -23.09 -5.61 -4.21
CA ILE A 62 -22.98 -5.99 -2.80
C ILE A 62 -24.17 -5.49 -2.00
N ALA A 63 -24.65 -6.31 -1.06
CA ALA A 63 -25.77 -5.98 -0.20
C ALA A 63 -25.52 -4.71 0.61
N GLN A 64 -26.60 -4.02 1.00
CA GLN A 64 -26.57 -2.77 1.76
C GLN A 64 -25.71 -2.87 3.02
N GLU A 65 -25.70 -4.00 3.69
CA GLU A 65 -24.87 -4.23 4.87
C GLU A 65 -23.39 -4.04 4.60
N THR A 66 -22.91 -4.49 3.43
CA THR A 66 -21.50 -4.35 3.05
C THR A 66 -21.18 -2.92 2.67
N LEU A 67 -22.13 -2.22 2.05
CA LEU A 67 -22.00 -0.78 1.78
C LEU A 67 -21.95 0.02 3.08
N ASP A 68 -22.75 -0.35 4.07
CA ASP A 68 -22.73 0.28 5.39
C ASP A 68 -21.39 0.05 6.10
N ARG A 69 -20.81 -1.13 5.97
CA ARG A 69 -19.46 -1.41 6.48
C ARG A 69 -18.40 -0.53 5.83
N ALA A 70 -18.54 -0.25 4.54
CA ALA A 70 -17.64 0.67 3.85
C ALA A 70 -17.73 2.12 4.35
N ARG A 71 -18.78 2.44 5.10
CA ARG A 71 -18.99 3.77 5.70
C ARG A 71 -18.55 3.87 7.15
N VAL A 72 -17.87 2.84 7.67
CA VAL A 72 -17.40 2.84 9.07
C VAL A 72 -16.42 3.98 9.31
N ALA A 73 -16.30 4.39 10.55
CA ALA A 73 -15.52 5.56 10.96
C ALA A 73 -14.01 5.42 10.74
N THR A 74 -13.50 4.22 10.51
CA THR A 74 -12.09 3.96 10.32
C THR A 74 -11.79 3.34 8.97
N GLN A 75 -10.58 3.58 8.49
CA GLN A 75 -10.05 2.98 7.26
C GLN A 75 -8.66 2.43 7.51
N VAL A 76 -8.25 1.49 6.67
CA VAL A 76 -6.89 0.96 6.64
C VAL A 76 -6.18 1.51 5.42
N GLY A 77 -4.92 1.86 5.57
CA GLY A 77 -4.10 2.32 4.46
C GLY A 77 -2.67 1.85 4.56
N TYR A 78 -1.99 1.85 3.43
CA TYR A 78 -0.59 1.46 3.30
C TYR A 78 0.27 2.71 3.32
N VAL A 79 1.27 2.74 4.21
CA VAL A 79 2.18 3.88 4.33
C VAL A 79 3.18 3.87 3.19
N LEU A 80 3.10 4.86 2.31
CA LEU A 80 3.96 4.99 1.13
C LEU A 80 5.22 5.79 1.43
N LYS A 81 5.08 6.93 2.07
CA LYS A 81 6.19 7.84 2.39
C LYS A 81 5.93 8.53 3.72
N MET A 82 6.99 8.93 4.39
CA MET A 82 6.92 9.68 5.65
C MET A 82 7.79 10.92 5.57
N GLY A 83 7.30 12.01 6.16
CA GLY A 83 8.09 13.22 6.30
C GLY A 83 9.22 13.08 7.30
N ASP A 84 10.22 13.94 7.20
CA ASP A 84 11.46 13.84 7.99
C ASP A 84 11.23 13.99 9.50
N LEU A 85 10.18 14.68 9.92
CA LEU A 85 9.89 14.93 11.32
C LEU A 85 8.88 13.97 11.93
N CYS A 86 8.37 12.99 11.17
CA CYS A 86 7.42 12.00 11.70
C CYS A 86 8.02 11.28 12.91
N TYR A 87 7.29 11.33 14.04
CA TYR A 87 7.64 10.63 15.28
C TYR A 87 8.99 11.02 15.86
N LYS A 88 9.50 12.22 15.55
CA LYS A 88 10.79 12.71 16.05
C LYS A 88 10.69 13.46 17.38
N ASP A 89 9.49 13.85 17.79
CA ASP A 89 9.27 14.53 19.08
C ASP A 89 9.28 13.50 20.20
N ASP A 90 10.35 13.46 20.98
CA ASP A 90 10.54 12.49 22.07
C ASP A 90 9.53 12.68 23.20
N GLU A 91 9.03 13.87 23.41
CA GLU A 91 7.99 14.12 24.44
C GLU A 91 6.65 13.56 24.01
N LYS A 92 6.30 13.71 22.74
CA LYS A 92 5.04 13.22 22.17
C LYS A 92 5.10 11.71 21.89
N TYR A 93 6.26 11.22 21.49
CA TYR A 93 6.46 9.82 21.10
C TYR A 93 7.58 9.17 21.91
N PRO A 94 7.40 9.03 23.23
CA PRO A 94 8.46 8.50 24.10
C PRO A 94 8.83 7.05 23.84
N THR A 95 7.93 6.29 23.20
CA THR A 95 8.18 4.88 22.86
C THR A 95 8.67 4.70 21.42
N GLY A 96 8.91 5.78 20.70
CA GLY A 96 9.37 5.76 19.31
C GLY A 96 8.22 5.82 18.29
N PRO A 97 8.52 5.56 17.02
CA PRO A 97 7.53 5.65 15.95
C PRO A 97 6.34 4.70 16.14
N TRP A 98 5.15 5.18 15.85
CA TRP A 98 3.94 4.35 15.87
C TRP A 98 3.80 3.48 14.63
N CYS A 99 4.42 3.89 13.52
CA CYS A 99 4.44 3.13 12.27
C CYS A 99 5.66 3.53 11.44
N LYS A 100 5.88 2.80 10.38
CA LYS A 100 6.96 3.05 9.41
C LYS A 100 6.44 2.84 7.99
N GLU A 101 7.24 3.19 7.01
CA GLU A 101 6.95 2.92 5.62
C GLU A 101 6.68 1.42 5.40
N LYS A 102 5.72 1.10 4.55
CA LYS A 102 5.25 -0.25 4.24
C LYS A 102 4.38 -0.90 5.30
N ASP A 103 4.05 -0.20 6.38
CA ASP A 103 3.08 -0.69 7.35
C ASP A 103 1.65 -0.44 6.89
N TRP A 104 0.74 -1.30 7.31
CA TRP A 104 -0.69 -1.04 7.22
C TRP A 104 -1.14 -0.34 8.49
N VAL A 105 -1.78 0.80 8.32
CA VAL A 105 -2.20 1.66 9.44
C VAL A 105 -3.69 1.89 9.41
N ILE A 106 -4.25 2.14 10.60
CA ILE A 106 -5.66 2.45 10.79
C ILE A 106 -5.78 3.94 11.09
N PHE A 107 -6.68 4.61 10.42
CA PHE A 107 -6.91 6.03 10.62
C PHE A 107 -8.41 6.35 10.51
N ALA A 108 -8.82 7.50 11.02
CA ALA A 108 -10.19 7.94 10.93
C ALA A 108 -10.55 8.23 9.46
N ARG A 109 -11.77 7.87 9.07
CA ARG A 109 -12.23 7.98 7.67
C ARG A 109 -12.10 9.40 7.10
N TYR A 110 -12.24 10.41 7.93
CA TYR A 110 -12.19 11.80 7.51
C TYR A 110 -10.86 12.48 7.85
N ALA A 111 -9.89 11.74 8.36
CA ALA A 111 -8.58 12.29 8.70
C ALA A 111 -7.78 12.66 7.46
N GLY A 112 -7.03 13.72 7.57
CA GLY A 112 -6.09 14.16 6.54
C GLY A 112 -6.72 14.75 5.30
N SER A 113 -5.87 15.00 4.32
CA SER A 113 -6.25 15.57 3.03
C SER A 113 -6.28 14.50 1.95
N ARG A 114 -7.38 14.45 1.22
CA ARG A 114 -7.54 13.49 0.11
C ARG A 114 -6.99 14.07 -1.16
N MET A 115 -6.28 13.24 -1.93
CA MET A 115 -5.76 13.59 -3.23
C MET A 115 -5.98 12.44 -4.19
N GLU A 116 -6.14 12.74 -5.47
CA GLU A 116 -6.24 11.73 -6.51
C GLU A 116 -5.01 11.79 -7.41
N ILE A 117 -4.48 10.61 -7.72
CA ILE A 117 -3.40 10.43 -8.69
C ILE A 117 -3.80 9.35 -9.68
N ASP A 118 -3.01 9.19 -10.73
CA ASP A 118 -3.18 8.05 -11.63
C ASP A 118 -3.03 6.75 -10.83
N GLY A 119 -4.09 5.98 -10.71
CA GLY A 119 -4.08 4.75 -9.94
C GLY A 119 -4.89 4.78 -8.66
N GLY A 120 -5.44 5.94 -8.28
CA GLY A 120 -6.38 5.99 -7.19
C GLY A 120 -6.21 7.14 -6.20
N GLU A 121 -6.91 7.00 -5.10
CA GLU A 121 -6.87 7.96 -4.00
C GLU A 121 -5.64 7.75 -3.14
N ILE A 122 -5.02 8.85 -2.75
CA ILE A 122 -4.00 8.87 -1.70
C ILE A 122 -4.41 9.87 -0.64
N ARG A 123 -3.85 9.75 0.54
CA ARG A 123 -4.21 10.60 1.67
C ARG A 123 -2.98 11.06 2.42
N MET A 124 -2.93 12.35 2.73
CA MET A 124 -1.87 12.96 3.52
C MET A 124 -2.37 13.14 4.95
N LEU A 125 -1.72 12.45 5.90
CA LEU A 125 -2.09 12.44 7.30
C LEU A 125 -0.98 13.06 8.14
N ASN A 126 -1.34 13.61 9.29
CA ASN A 126 -0.37 13.92 10.33
C ASN A 126 0.02 12.63 11.06
N ASP A 127 1.23 12.59 11.62
CA ASP A 127 1.74 11.40 12.32
C ASP A 127 0.88 10.99 13.52
N ASP A 128 0.23 11.94 14.18
CA ASP A 128 -0.65 11.69 15.32
C ASP A 128 -2.08 11.27 14.93
N GLU A 129 -2.39 11.25 13.64
CA GLU A 129 -3.69 10.79 13.16
C GLU A 129 -3.77 9.28 12.97
N ILE A 130 -2.68 8.57 13.17
CA ILE A 130 -2.63 7.11 13.11
C ILE A 130 -3.21 6.54 14.40
N LEU A 131 -4.25 5.73 14.26
CA LEU A 131 -4.93 5.11 15.40
C LEU A 131 -4.32 3.78 15.80
N GLY A 132 -3.74 3.07 14.86
CA GLY A 132 -3.13 1.78 15.10
C GLY A 132 -2.50 1.19 13.85
N THR A 133 -1.94 0.00 13.99
CA THR A 133 -1.37 -0.77 12.88
C THR A 133 -2.05 -2.14 12.81
N ILE A 134 -2.00 -2.76 11.63
CA ILE A 134 -2.57 -4.07 11.41
C ILE A 134 -1.70 -4.82 10.39
N ASP A 135 -1.52 -6.11 10.57
CA ASP A 135 -0.67 -6.89 9.69
C ASP A 135 -1.32 -7.13 8.32
N ASP A 136 -2.61 -7.47 8.32
CA ASP A 136 -3.37 -7.70 7.09
C ASP A 136 -4.59 -6.80 7.06
N PRO A 137 -4.73 -5.93 6.05
CA PRO A 137 -5.86 -5.00 5.97
C PRO A 137 -7.21 -5.70 5.88
N LYS A 138 -7.25 -6.93 5.38
CA LYS A 138 -8.47 -7.72 5.27
C LYS A 138 -9.03 -8.13 6.62
N ASP A 139 -8.18 -8.29 7.61
CA ASP A 139 -8.58 -8.74 8.94
C ASP A 139 -9.48 -7.71 9.64
N LEU A 140 -9.22 -6.42 9.46
CA LEU A 140 -10.07 -5.38 10.03
C LEU A 140 -11.48 -5.41 9.40
N ILE A 141 -11.57 -5.66 8.12
CA ILE A 141 -12.86 -5.73 7.39
C ILE A 141 -13.66 -6.94 7.85
N HIS A 142 -13.00 -8.05 8.10
CA HIS A 142 -13.67 -9.28 8.57
C HIS A 142 -14.10 -9.20 10.02
N ALA A 143 -13.44 -8.39 10.84
CA ALA A 143 -13.78 -8.20 12.26
C ALA A 143 -15.04 -7.34 12.45
N MET A 144 -15.48 -6.66 11.44
CA MET A 144 -16.69 -5.84 11.44
C MET A 144 -17.86 -6.57 10.80
#